data_4e79fd557e9692bb38680f5ec72de305
#
_entry.id   4e79fd557e9692bb38680f5ec72de305
#
_cell.length_a   1.000
_cell.length_b   1.000
_cell.length_c   1.000
_cell.angle_alpha   90.00
_cell.angle_beta   90.00
_cell.angle_gamma   90.00
#
_symmetry.space_group_name_H-M   'P 1'
#
loop_
_entity.id
_entity.type
_entity.pdbx_description
1 polymer ?
#
loop_
_entity_poly.entity_id
_entity_poly.type
_entity_poly.pdbx_seq_one_letter_code
_entity_poly.pdbx_strand_id
1 'polypeptide(L)'
;MKALIKKLPEKGIYMEEMPNPICKDNEIKIKITHTSICGTDLHIYNWDSWAQRTLKLPIVIGHEFCGIVEEIGKNVTHYRPGQRVSGEGHIACGYCRNCRAGKKHICHSSEGIGVH
;
A
#
# COMPACT_ATOMS: atom_id res chain seq x y z
N MET A 1 2.48 14.47 6.95
CA MET A 1 2.13 13.30 7.79
C MET A 1 3.38 12.52 8.14
N LYS A 2 3.40 11.84 9.29
CA LYS A 2 4.49 10.91 9.64
C LYS A 2 4.34 9.62 8.84
N ALA A 3 5.45 9.11 8.31
CA ALA A 3 5.50 7.85 7.56
C ALA A 3 6.77 7.06 7.90
N LEU A 4 6.66 5.74 7.83
CA LEU A 4 7.81 4.84 7.90
C LEU A 4 8.37 4.63 6.49
N ILE A 5 9.65 4.91 6.30
CA ILE A 5 10.30 4.90 4.99
C ILE A 5 11.50 3.98 5.01
N LYS A 6 11.57 3.12 4.00
CA LYS A 6 12.82 2.44 3.62
C LYS A 6 13.58 3.34 2.67
N LYS A 7 14.64 3.99 3.17
CA LYS A 7 15.39 5.02 2.44
C LYS A 7 16.71 4.53 1.88
N LEU A 8 17.42 3.71 2.64
CA LEU A 8 18.76 3.25 2.34
C LEU A 8 18.81 1.73 2.14
N PRO A 9 19.72 1.24 1.28
CA PRO A 9 19.91 -0.19 1.01
C PRO A 9 20.70 -0.90 2.14
N GLU A 10 20.23 -0.75 3.38
CA GLU A 10 20.87 -1.29 4.58
C GLU A 10 19.79 -1.65 5.62
N LYS A 11 20.17 -2.30 6.70
CA LYS A 11 19.24 -2.61 7.80
C LYS A 11 18.68 -1.34 8.42
N GLY A 12 17.36 -1.30 8.59
CA GLY A 12 16.64 -0.20 9.25
C GLY A 12 15.53 0.39 8.39
N ILE A 13 14.68 1.16 9.05
CA ILE A 13 13.61 1.99 8.49
C ILE A 13 13.59 3.31 9.28
N TYR A 14 13.08 4.36 8.68
CA TYR A 14 13.15 5.72 9.23
C TYR A 14 11.74 6.31 9.35
N MET A 15 11.50 7.05 10.43
CA MET A 15 10.28 7.86 10.57
C MET A 15 10.57 9.25 9.98
N GLU A 16 9.83 9.64 8.95
CA GLU A 16 9.99 10.95 8.31
C GLU A 16 8.64 11.67 8.14
N GLU A 17 8.70 12.98 8.00
CA GLU A 17 7.56 13.79 7.61
C GLU A 17 7.41 13.77 6.09
N MET A 18 6.21 13.39 5.62
CA MET A 18 5.88 13.32 4.20
C MET A 18 4.67 14.19 3.89
N PRO A 19 4.54 14.70 2.66
CA PRO A 19 3.29 15.33 2.23
C PRO A 19 2.11 14.39 2.39
N ASN A 20 0.93 14.93 2.68
CA ASN A 20 -0.29 14.13 2.63
C ASN A 20 -0.57 13.69 1.20
N PRO A 21 -1.01 12.45 0.98
CA PRO A 21 -1.36 11.98 -0.36
C PRO A 21 -2.58 12.74 -0.89
N ILE A 22 -2.58 12.98 -2.19
CA ILE A 22 -3.71 13.56 -2.92
C ILE A 22 -4.59 12.43 -3.40
N CYS A 23 -5.89 12.50 -3.11
CA CYS A 23 -6.88 11.53 -3.56
C CYS A 23 -7.16 11.76 -5.06
N LYS A 24 -6.87 10.76 -5.89
CA LYS A 24 -7.17 10.82 -7.33
C LYS A 24 -8.59 10.33 -7.62
N ASP A 25 -9.01 10.50 -8.87
CA ASP A 25 -10.37 10.26 -9.33
C ASP A 25 -10.96 8.88 -9.00
N ASN A 26 -10.13 7.84 -8.97
CA ASN A 26 -10.53 6.45 -8.74
C ASN A 26 -10.03 5.91 -7.38
N GLU A 27 -9.57 6.77 -6.49
CA GLU A 27 -8.96 6.40 -5.23
C GLU A 27 -9.84 6.83 -4.05
N ILE A 28 -9.59 6.22 -2.90
CA ILE A 28 -10.07 6.69 -1.60
C ILE A 28 -8.87 7.06 -0.74
N LYS A 29 -8.97 8.14 0.00
CA LYS A 29 -8.00 8.54 1.01
C LYS A 29 -8.49 8.07 2.38
N ILE A 30 -7.64 7.35 3.07
CA ILE A 30 -7.97 6.72 4.34
C ILE A 30 -7.12 7.35 5.44
N LYS A 31 -7.75 7.85 6.48
CA LYS A 31 -7.08 8.20 7.74
C LYS A 31 -6.82 6.92 8.51
N ILE A 32 -5.57 6.49 8.52
CA ILE A 32 -5.14 5.26 9.20
C ILE A 32 -5.32 5.41 10.70
N THR A 33 -6.00 4.44 11.33
CA THR A 33 -6.20 4.38 12.78
C THR A 33 -5.38 3.27 13.42
N HIS A 34 -5.16 2.17 12.72
CA HIS A 34 -4.35 1.03 13.18
C HIS A 34 -3.58 0.45 12.02
N THR A 35 -2.39 -0.03 12.31
CA THR A 35 -1.55 -0.78 11.38
C THR A 35 -0.90 -1.94 12.14
N SER A 36 -0.49 -2.97 11.42
CA SER A 36 0.27 -4.08 11.96
C SER A 36 1.56 -4.29 11.19
N ILE A 37 2.40 -5.18 11.69
CA ILE A 37 3.69 -5.53 11.11
C ILE A 37 3.60 -6.96 10.56
N CYS A 38 3.89 -7.11 9.28
CA CYS A 38 3.96 -8.37 8.57
C CYS A 38 5.40 -8.91 8.52
N GLY A 39 5.56 -10.18 8.22
CA GLY A 39 6.88 -10.77 7.92
C GLY A 39 7.60 -10.07 6.77
N THR A 40 6.86 -9.54 5.80
CA THR A 40 7.41 -8.72 4.71
C THR A 40 8.13 -7.46 5.22
N ASP A 41 7.61 -6.82 6.26
CA ASP A 41 8.27 -5.65 6.85
C ASP A 41 9.60 -6.01 7.50
N LEU A 42 9.75 -7.23 8.02
CA LEU A 42 11.02 -7.73 8.55
C LEU A 42 12.05 -7.97 7.43
N HIS A 43 11.62 -8.49 6.27
CA HIS A 43 12.48 -8.60 5.09
C HIS A 43 12.97 -7.22 4.63
N ILE A 44 12.06 -6.24 4.58
CA ILE A 44 12.37 -4.85 4.23
C ILE A 44 13.33 -4.23 5.25
N TYR A 45 13.03 -4.38 6.55
CA TYR A 45 13.89 -3.87 7.63
C TYR A 45 15.29 -4.42 7.53
N ASN A 46 15.45 -5.77 7.37
CA ASN A 46 16.74 -6.44 7.31
C ASN A 46 17.49 -6.21 5.99
N TRP A 47 16.83 -5.70 4.97
CA TRP A 47 17.38 -5.51 3.62
C TRP A 47 17.96 -6.80 3.05
N ASP A 48 17.21 -7.88 3.18
CA ASP A 48 17.65 -9.19 2.70
C ASP A 48 17.60 -9.33 1.17
N SER A 49 17.96 -10.50 0.67
CA SER A 49 18.04 -10.75 -0.77
C SER A 49 16.70 -10.59 -1.51
N TRP A 50 15.56 -10.81 -0.83
CA TRP A 50 14.25 -10.57 -1.42
C TRP A 50 13.98 -9.07 -1.53
N ALA A 51 14.20 -8.30 -0.46
CA ALA A 51 14.01 -6.85 -0.44
C ALA A 51 14.89 -6.16 -1.49
N GLN A 52 16.16 -6.58 -1.62
CA GLN A 52 17.11 -6.04 -2.61
C GLN A 52 16.66 -6.24 -4.06
N ARG A 53 15.97 -7.34 -4.36
CA ARG A 53 15.48 -7.62 -5.72
C ARG A 53 14.12 -6.99 -6.01
N THR A 54 13.34 -6.72 -5.00
CA THR A 54 11.92 -6.35 -5.15
C THR A 54 11.71 -4.84 -5.03
N LEU A 55 12.39 -4.20 -4.07
CA LEU A 55 12.10 -2.82 -3.71
C LEU A 55 12.88 -1.81 -4.54
N LYS A 56 12.23 -0.71 -4.88
CA LYS A 56 12.85 0.51 -5.40
C LYS A 56 12.85 1.58 -4.32
N LEU A 57 14.02 2.02 -3.91
CA LEU A 57 14.17 3.01 -2.85
C LEU A 57 14.18 4.46 -3.39
N PRO A 58 13.72 5.45 -2.62
CA PRO A 58 13.06 5.31 -1.32
C PRO A 58 11.59 4.88 -1.47
N ILE A 59 11.04 4.17 -0.46
CA ILE A 59 9.65 3.75 -0.46
C ILE A 59 9.01 3.91 0.93
N VAL A 60 7.76 4.36 0.97
CA VAL A 60 6.91 4.31 2.17
C VAL A 60 6.40 2.89 2.34
N ILE A 61 6.66 2.30 3.50
CA ILE A 61 6.31 0.92 3.80
C ILE A 61 5.02 0.81 4.61
N GLY A 62 4.50 -0.41 4.73
CA GLY A 62 3.28 -0.75 5.45
C GLY A 62 2.13 -1.09 4.50
N HIS A 63 1.48 -2.22 4.72
CA HIS A 63 0.44 -2.76 3.86
C HIS A 63 -0.69 -3.46 4.63
N GLU A 64 -0.60 -3.52 5.95
CA GLU A 64 -1.65 -4.03 6.84
C GLU A 64 -2.21 -2.87 7.65
N PHE A 65 -3.42 -2.44 7.31
CA PHE A 65 -4.01 -1.24 7.90
C PHE A 65 -5.53 -1.31 7.98
N CYS A 66 -6.08 -0.52 8.91
CA CYS A 66 -7.47 -0.11 8.87
C CYS A 66 -7.60 1.38 9.22
N GLY A 67 -8.67 1.97 8.79
CA GLY A 67 -8.89 3.40 9.00
C GLY A 67 -10.29 3.85 8.63
N ILE A 68 -10.43 5.15 8.56
CA ILE A 68 -11.68 5.83 8.21
C ILE A 68 -11.49 6.53 6.86
N VAL A 69 -12.42 6.32 5.95
CA VAL A 69 -12.44 7.05 4.67
C VAL A 69 -12.55 8.55 4.96
N GLU A 70 -11.58 9.31 4.51
CA GLU A 70 -11.51 10.76 4.69
C GLU A 70 -11.98 11.50 3.43
N GLU A 71 -11.61 10.99 2.26
CA GLU A 71 -11.89 11.56 0.96
C GLU A 71 -12.12 10.47 -0.08
N ILE A 72 -12.97 10.71 -1.07
CA ILE A 72 -13.20 9.81 -2.20
C ILE A 72 -13.01 10.55 -3.52
N GLY A 73 -12.42 9.88 -4.49
CA GLY A 73 -12.31 10.38 -5.86
C GLY A 73 -13.67 10.42 -6.57
N LYS A 74 -13.79 11.28 -7.57
CA LYS A 74 -15.06 11.56 -8.26
C LYS A 74 -15.72 10.34 -8.91
N ASN A 75 -14.95 9.31 -9.25
CA ASN A 75 -15.45 8.09 -9.89
C ASN A 75 -15.77 6.97 -8.86
N VAL A 76 -15.54 7.21 -7.58
CA VAL A 76 -15.80 6.23 -6.52
C VAL A 76 -17.23 6.32 -6.05
N THR A 77 -18.01 5.27 -6.26
CA THR A 77 -19.44 5.22 -5.95
C THR A 77 -19.80 4.31 -4.78
N HIS A 78 -18.89 3.40 -4.39
CA HIS A 78 -19.18 2.35 -3.40
C HIS A 78 -18.73 2.69 -1.98
N TYR A 79 -18.00 3.80 -1.81
CA TYR A 79 -17.51 4.26 -0.51
C TYR A 79 -17.99 5.69 -0.24
N ARG A 80 -17.96 6.07 1.05
CA ARG A 80 -18.28 7.43 1.49
C ARG A 80 -17.41 7.82 2.70
N PRO A 81 -17.11 9.10 2.88
CA PRO A 81 -16.40 9.59 4.06
C PRO A 81 -17.08 9.15 5.35
N GLY A 82 -16.27 8.82 6.36
CA GLY A 82 -16.72 8.32 7.65
C GLY A 82 -16.82 6.79 7.75
N GLN A 83 -16.79 6.05 6.64
CA GLN A 83 -16.79 4.58 6.69
C GLN A 83 -15.47 4.04 7.25
N ARG A 84 -15.58 3.01 8.09
CA ARG A 84 -14.42 2.20 8.51
C ARG A 84 -14.10 1.19 7.42
N VAL A 85 -12.83 1.12 7.04
CA VAL A 85 -12.35 0.23 5.98
C VAL A 85 -11.02 -0.40 6.37
N SER A 86 -10.74 -1.55 5.78
CA SER A 86 -9.42 -2.19 5.74
C SER A 86 -9.11 -2.49 4.27
N GLY A 87 -7.85 -2.49 3.88
CA GLY A 87 -7.43 -2.73 2.51
C GLY A 87 -6.86 -4.13 2.31
N GLU A 88 -7.08 -4.70 1.13
CA GLU A 88 -6.29 -5.80 0.61
C GLU A 88 -5.01 -5.21 -0.01
N GLY A 89 -3.85 -5.81 0.31
CA GLY A 89 -2.54 -5.23 -0.02
C GLY A 89 -2.13 -5.32 -1.50
N HIS A 90 -2.95 -5.91 -2.38
CA HIS A 90 -2.62 -6.09 -3.80
C HIS A 90 -3.54 -5.30 -4.71
N ILE A 91 -2.95 -4.48 -5.56
CA ILE A 91 -3.66 -3.74 -6.60
C ILE A 91 -3.59 -4.56 -7.89
N ALA A 92 -4.72 -5.15 -8.30
CA ALA A 92 -4.80 -5.95 -9.51
C ALA A 92 -5.08 -5.07 -10.73
N CYS A 93 -4.51 -5.43 -11.90
CA CYS A 93 -4.70 -4.65 -13.14
C CYS A 93 -6.14 -4.64 -13.68
N GLY A 94 -6.98 -5.59 -13.31
CA GLY A 94 -8.38 -5.66 -13.69
C GLY A 94 -8.65 -6.27 -15.08
N TYR A 95 -7.69 -6.32 -15.98
CA TYR A 95 -7.90 -6.69 -17.39
C TYR A 95 -7.15 -7.94 -17.88
N CYS A 96 -6.16 -8.45 -17.15
CA CYS A 96 -5.46 -9.66 -17.56
C CYS A 96 -6.38 -10.90 -17.52
N ARG A 97 -5.95 -12.00 -18.10
CA ARG A 97 -6.70 -13.27 -18.15
C ARG A 97 -7.21 -13.68 -16.76
N ASN A 98 -6.36 -13.61 -15.74
CA ASN A 98 -6.72 -14.02 -14.40
C ASN A 98 -7.75 -13.06 -13.76
N CYS A 99 -7.58 -11.75 -13.93
CA CYS A 99 -8.54 -10.76 -13.44
C CYS A 99 -9.92 -10.93 -14.09
N ARG A 100 -9.97 -11.13 -15.39
CA ARG A 100 -11.21 -11.36 -16.15
C ARG A 100 -11.91 -12.67 -15.78
N ALA A 101 -11.15 -13.67 -15.30
CA ALA A 101 -11.68 -14.93 -14.76
C ALA A 101 -12.06 -14.84 -13.26
N GLY A 102 -12.09 -13.64 -12.65
CA GLY A 102 -12.38 -13.44 -11.24
C GLY A 102 -11.24 -13.80 -10.27
N LYS A 103 -10.06 -14.14 -10.80
CA LYS A 103 -8.89 -14.58 -10.03
C LYS A 103 -7.89 -13.43 -9.83
N LYS A 104 -8.32 -12.34 -9.26
CA LYS A 104 -7.49 -11.12 -9.06
C LYS A 104 -6.26 -11.36 -8.18
N HIS A 105 -6.34 -12.28 -7.22
CA HIS A 105 -5.24 -12.66 -6.31
C HIS A 105 -4.03 -13.29 -7.01
N ILE A 106 -4.17 -13.72 -8.26
CA ILE A 106 -3.07 -14.21 -9.11
C ILE A 106 -2.91 -13.33 -10.36
N CYS A 107 -3.15 -12.05 -10.24
CA CYS A 107 -2.93 -11.08 -11.30
C CYS A 107 -1.44 -11.07 -11.71
N HIS A 108 -1.17 -11.11 -13.03
CA HIS A 108 0.21 -11.07 -13.55
C HIS A 108 0.92 -9.73 -13.32
N SER A 109 0.15 -8.66 -13.19
CA SER A 109 0.64 -7.29 -13.02
C SER A 109 0.11 -6.70 -11.72
N SER A 110 0.12 -7.50 -10.65
CA SER A 110 -0.30 -7.00 -9.34
C SER A 110 0.82 -6.16 -8.72
N GLU A 111 0.43 -5.02 -8.14
CA GLU A 111 1.30 -4.17 -7.35
C GLU A 111 0.98 -4.34 -5.87
N GLY A 112 2.00 -4.42 -5.04
CA GLY A 112 1.83 -4.51 -3.58
C GLY A 112 1.91 -3.13 -2.94
N ILE A 113 0.90 -2.74 -2.17
CA ILE A 113 0.93 -1.52 -1.36
C ILE A 113 2.13 -1.60 -0.39
N GLY A 114 2.94 -0.54 -0.32
CA GLY A 114 4.12 -0.47 0.54
C GLY A 114 5.29 -1.36 0.12
N VAL A 115 5.24 -1.94 -1.11
CA VAL A 115 6.28 -2.80 -1.70
C VAL A 115 6.66 -2.34 -3.11
N HIS A 116 5.72 -1.71 -3.86
CA HIS A 116 5.93 -1.20 -5.21
C HIS A 116 5.56 0.27 -5.32
#